data_0c42af420e2de43c0263bf1459d0683b
#
_entry.id   0c42af420e2de43c0263bf1459d0683b
#
_cell.length_a   1.000
_cell.length_b   1.000
_cell.length_c   1.000
_cell.angle_alpha   90.00
_cell.angle_beta   90.00
_cell.angle_gamma   90.00
#
_symmetry.space_group_name_H-M   'P 1'
#
loop_
_entity.id
_entity.type
_entity.pdbx_description
1 polymer ?
#
loop_
_entity_poly.entity_id
_entity_poly.type
_entity_poly.pdbx_seq_one_letter_code
_entity_poly.pdbx_strand_id
1 'polypeptide(L)'
;MTDSLPSVSNPAFAPLGFIEPNGSLLTQPPLGQRLFKIMRGEHLIQSIEGRYLHFNRVDAYSDFPLADADDGAELPLDQPANQAVSFENARDFTLSCYYANSRARTYACCFSLENAPYMWENYGLRSAMGQVGLEFDLDRLRQCLNRTLSREDGLMCGDNRCRQIFSINYGEVAYVDRATHRGNLDRAANPTQYAYLKDRRYAAEREFRVSLSVPGMGRHLLADCREMDFPRSLQLEFDFREGFTDGTIAQILTAPTTDKARLVEALGRLGIGCAPCG
;
A
#
# COMPACT_ATOMS: atom_id res chain seq x y z
N MET A 1 -12.01 -30.46 4.68
CA MET A 1 -12.47 -29.63 3.54
C MET A 1 -11.23 -29.22 2.80
N THR A 2 -10.98 -29.80 1.65
CA THR A 2 -9.86 -29.46 0.79
C THR A 2 -10.25 -28.21 0.04
N ASP A 3 -9.76 -27.05 0.48
CA ASP A 3 -9.80 -25.84 -0.34
C ASP A 3 -9.00 -26.12 -1.61
N SER A 4 -9.72 -26.37 -2.69
CA SER A 4 -9.11 -26.48 -4.01
C SER A 4 -8.51 -25.11 -4.35
N LEU A 5 -7.22 -25.10 -4.68
CA LEU A 5 -6.58 -23.94 -5.30
C LEU A 5 -7.47 -23.44 -6.45
N PRO A 6 -7.68 -22.14 -6.56
CA PRO A 6 -8.48 -21.57 -7.63
C PRO A 6 -7.95 -22.01 -9.00
N SER A 7 -8.80 -22.55 -9.84
CA SER A 7 -8.46 -22.88 -11.22
C SER A 7 -8.15 -21.60 -12.01
N VAL A 8 -7.41 -21.70 -13.12
CA VAL A 8 -7.04 -20.58 -14.00
C VAL A 8 -8.24 -19.77 -14.52
N SER A 9 -9.45 -20.29 -14.36
CA SER A 9 -10.74 -19.64 -14.67
C SER A 9 -11.37 -18.91 -13.48
N ASN A 10 -10.67 -18.81 -12.33
CA ASN A 10 -11.17 -18.22 -11.11
C ASN A 10 -11.15 -16.68 -11.16
N PRO A 11 -12.16 -15.99 -10.57
CA PRO A 11 -12.21 -14.53 -10.46
C PRO A 11 -11.03 -13.84 -9.76
N ALA A 12 -10.07 -14.62 -9.22
CA ALA A 12 -8.79 -14.07 -8.73
C ALA A 12 -7.88 -13.51 -9.82
N PHE A 13 -8.15 -13.81 -11.10
CA PHE A 13 -7.44 -13.23 -12.24
C PHE A 13 -8.20 -11.99 -12.73
N ALA A 14 -7.60 -10.83 -12.52
CA ALA A 14 -8.13 -9.56 -12.98
C ALA A 14 -7.31 -9.03 -14.18
N PRO A 15 -7.86 -8.16 -15.05
CA PRO A 15 -7.13 -7.58 -16.17
C PRO A 15 -5.82 -6.89 -15.79
N LEU A 16 -5.76 -6.25 -14.62
CA LEU A 16 -4.57 -5.56 -14.12
C LEU A 16 -3.78 -6.34 -13.08
N GLY A 17 -4.19 -7.58 -12.72
CA GLY A 17 -3.40 -8.31 -11.75
C GLY A 17 -4.04 -9.50 -11.08
N PHE A 18 -3.34 -9.96 -10.06
CA PHE A 18 -3.74 -11.07 -9.22
C PHE A 18 -4.33 -10.55 -7.92
N ILE A 19 -5.52 -11.03 -7.57
CA ILE A 19 -6.20 -10.67 -6.34
C ILE A 19 -5.71 -11.58 -5.21
N GLU A 20 -5.02 -10.99 -4.27
CA GLU A 20 -4.58 -11.61 -3.00
C GLU A 20 -3.86 -12.98 -3.14
N PRO A 21 -2.90 -13.10 -4.04
CA PRO A 21 -2.24 -14.39 -4.27
C PRO A 21 -1.42 -14.86 -3.05
N ASN A 22 -1.09 -13.95 -2.13
CA ASN A 22 -0.26 -14.20 -0.96
C ASN A 22 -1.02 -14.02 0.37
N GLY A 23 -2.35 -14.03 0.35
CA GLY A 23 -3.18 -13.80 1.55
C GLY A 23 -2.90 -14.75 2.72
N SER A 24 -2.52 -16.01 2.43
CA SER A 24 -2.15 -16.99 3.45
C SER A 24 -0.77 -16.76 4.09
N LEU A 25 0.07 -15.90 3.49
CA LEU A 25 1.41 -15.58 3.98
C LEU A 25 1.44 -14.33 4.88
N LEU A 26 0.38 -13.54 4.84
CA LEU A 26 0.29 -12.25 5.52
C LEU A 26 -0.69 -12.32 6.69
N THR A 27 -0.29 -11.75 7.82
CA THR A 27 -1.16 -11.64 9.00
C THR A 27 -2.38 -10.79 8.66
N GLN A 28 -3.56 -11.32 8.95
CA GLN A 28 -4.82 -10.64 8.72
C GLN A 28 -5.41 -10.16 10.04
N PRO A 29 -5.93 -8.94 10.12
CA PRO A 29 -6.65 -8.47 11.29
C PRO A 29 -8.02 -9.17 11.41
N PRO A 30 -8.68 -9.07 12.58
CA PRO A 30 -10.01 -9.63 12.76
C PRO A 30 -11.04 -9.00 11.82
N LEU A 31 -12.14 -9.71 11.57
CA LEU A 31 -13.28 -9.19 10.81
C LEU A 31 -13.85 -7.92 11.44
N GLY A 32 -14.26 -6.98 10.62
CA GLY A 32 -14.78 -5.69 11.05
C GLY A 32 -13.72 -4.70 11.54
N GLN A 33 -12.44 -4.97 11.29
CA GLN A 33 -11.34 -4.07 11.64
C GLN A 33 -11.53 -2.70 10.99
N ARG A 34 -11.34 -1.65 11.78
CA ARG A 34 -11.23 -0.27 11.29
C ARG A 34 -9.79 0.07 10.96
N LEU A 35 -9.61 0.82 9.90
CA LEU A 35 -8.30 1.32 9.47
C LEU A 35 -8.30 2.84 9.50
N PHE A 36 -7.18 3.42 9.90
CA PHE A 36 -7.02 4.87 10.01
C PHE A 36 -5.90 5.36 9.11
N LYS A 37 -6.19 6.38 8.31
CA LYS A 37 -5.20 7.01 7.44
C LYS A 37 -5.10 8.49 7.76
N ILE A 38 -4.03 8.85 8.47
CA ILE A 38 -3.75 10.24 8.85
C ILE A 38 -2.94 10.91 7.75
N MET A 39 -3.35 12.11 7.33
CA MET A 39 -2.71 12.84 6.24
C MET A 39 -2.93 14.35 6.37
N ARG A 40 -2.34 15.12 5.48
CA ARG A 40 -2.62 16.54 5.33
C ARG A 40 -3.99 16.75 4.70
N GLY A 41 -4.71 17.79 5.12
CA GLY A 41 -6.00 18.12 4.52
C GLY A 41 -5.92 18.36 3.01
N GLU A 42 -4.85 18.98 2.54
CA GLU A 42 -4.63 19.22 1.10
C GLU A 42 -4.50 17.91 0.31
N HIS A 43 -3.83 16.90 0.89
CA HIS A 43 -3.70 15.59 0.23
C HIS A 43 -5.04 14.86 0.17
N LEU A 44 -5.89 15.01 1.19
CA LEU A 44 -7.25 14.48 1.14
C LEU A 44 -8.02 15.11 -0.02
N ILE A 45 -8.03 16.45 -0.10
CA ILE A 45 -8.74 17.17 -1.17
C ILE A 45 -8.24 16.74 -2.55
N GLN A 46 -6.92 16.69 -2.76
CA GLN A 46 -6.32 16.21 -4.02
C GLN A 46 -6.73 14.77 -4.36
N SER A 47 -6.77 13.88 -3.37
CA SER A 47 -7.17 12.49 -3.56
C SER A 47 -8.64 12.37 -3.94
N ILE A 48 -9.51 13.20 -3.35
CA ILE A 48 -10.94 13.24 -3.68
C ILE A 48 -11.16 13.81 -5.09
N GLU A 49 -10.51 14.92 -5.43
CA GLU A 49 -10.58 15.54 -6.76
C GLU A 49 -10.09 14.58 -7.86
N GLY A 50 -8.94 13.96 -7.63
CA GLY A 50 -8.33 12.99 -8.54
C GLY A 50 -8.95 11.60 -8.47
N ARG A 51 -9.84 11.32 -7.50
CA ARG A 51 -10.50 10.03 -7.30
C ARG A 51 -9.51 8.87 -7.18
N TYR A 52 -8.52 8.97 -6.29
CA TYR A 52 -7.51 7.92 -6.12
C TYR A 52 -7.04 7.74 -4.68
N LEU A 53 -6.60 6.52 -4.37
CA LEU A 53 -5.67 6.26 -3.28
C LEU A 53 -4.25 6.24 -3.82
N HIS A 54 -3.36 6.92 -3.10
CA HIS A 54 -1.96 7.07 -3.45
C HIS A 54 -1.13 5.90 -2.90
N PHE A 55 -0.33 5.29 -3.78
CA PHE A 55 0.59 4.21 -3.46
C PHE A 55 2.02 4.67 -3.70
N ASN A 56 2.84 4.74 -2.67
CA ASN A 56 4.27 5.03 -2.81
C ASN A 56 5.04 3.74 -3.07
N ARG A 57 6.07 3.83 -3.90
CA ARG A 57 7.03 2.74 -4.06
C ARG A 57 7.82 2.55 -2.76
N VAL A 58 7.95 1.30 -2.31
CA VAL A 58 8.44 1.01 -0.96
C VAL A 58 9.89 1.48 -0.76
N ASP A 59 10.75 1.41 -1.77
CA ASP A 59 12.12 1.92 -1.70
C ASP A 59 12.21 3.46 -1.67
N ALA A 60 11.15 4.16 -2.09
CA ALA A 60 11.09 5.62 -2.07
C ALA A 60 10.82 6.19 -0.67
N TYR A 61 10.50 5.36 0.32
CA TYR A 61 10.32 5.82 1.70
C TYR A 61 11.60 6.41 2.31
N SER A 62 12.78 6.03 1.83
CA SER A 62 14.05 6.63 2.25
C SER A 62 14.12 8.16 2.10
N ASP A 63 13.25 8.75 1.27
CA ASP A 63 13.20 10.19 1.06
C ASP A 63 12.37 10.95 2.10
N PHE A 64 11.66 10.23 2.96
CA PHE A 64 10.83 10.84 4.00
C PHE A 64 11.54 10.82 5.36
N PRO A 65 11.63 11.95 6.09
CA PRO A 65 12.48 12.10 7.28
C PRO A 65 12.18 11.12 8.44
N LEU A 66 10.97 10.59 8.51
CA LEU A 66 10.53 9.69 9.59
C LEU A 66 10.28 8.26 9.11
N ALA A 67 10.45 7.99 7.82
CA ALA A 67 10.20 6.69 7.27
C ALA A 67 11.39 5.73 7.45
N ASP A 68 11.10 4.45 7.38
CA ASP A 68 12.12 3.41 7.40
C ASP A 68 12.82 3.33 6.04
N ALA A 69 14.09 3.72 5.99
CA ALA A 69 14.91 3.63 4.78
C ALA A 69 15.09 2.18 4.30
N ASP A 70 14.99 1.22 5.23
CA ASP A 70 15.12 -0.21 4.95
C ASP A 70 13.77 -0.91 4.73
N ASP A 71 12.68 -0.14 4.62
CA ASP A 71 11.35 -0.68 4.40
C ASP A 71 11.32 -1.56 3.14
N GLY A 72 10.80 -2.78 3.27
CA GLY A 72 10.76 -3.76 2.19
C GLY A 72 12.11 -4.33 1.76
N ALA A 73 13.21 -3.91 2.38
CA ALA A 73 14.53 -4.46 2.08
C ALA A 73 14.72 -5.85 2.67
N GLU A 74 15.53 -6.64 1.99
CA GLU A 74 16.03 -7.91 2.47
C GLU A 74 16.64 -7.78 3.88
N LEU A 75 16.48 -8.81 4.70
CA LEU A 75 17.04 -8.82 6.05
C LEU A 75 18.57 -8.95 6.02
N PRO A 76 19.32 -8.20 6.85
CA PRO A 76 20.78 -8.22 6.84
C PRO A 76 21.37 -9.63 7.05
N LEU A 77 20.73 -10.48 7.86
CA LEU A 77 21.20 -11.84 8.14
C LEU A 77 20.92 -12.83 7.00
N ASP A 78 20.00 -12.50 6.09
CA ASP A 78 19.66 -13.33 4.93
C ASP A 78 20.54 -12.97 3.72
N GLN A 79 21.01 -11.73 3.65
CA GLN A 79 21.74 -11.18 2.52
C GLN A 79 22.96 -11.98 2.08
N PRO A 80 23.87 -12.47 2.97
CA PRO A 80 25.03 -13.26 2.54
C PRO A 80 24.63 -14.57 1.85
N ALA A 81 23.60 -15.26 2.35
CA ALA A 81 23.11 -16.48 1.75
C ALA A 81 22.46 -16.22 0.38
N ASN A 82 21.68 -15.15 0.28
CA ASN A 82 20.99 -14.78 -0.95
C ASN A 82 21.94 -14.24 -2.04
N GLN A 83 23.04 -13.59 -1.65
CA GLN A 83 24.10 -13.19 -2.58
C GLN A 83 24.85 -14.39 -3.16
N ALA A 84 24.92 -15.50 -2.44
CA ALA A 84 25.58 -16.73 -2.91
C ALA A 84 24.72 -17.53 -3.90
N VAL A 85 23.42 -17.25 -4.00
CA VAL A 85 22.49 -17.93 -4.92
C VAL A 85 22.33 -17.14 -6.20
N SER A 86 22.79 -17.69 -7.33
CA SER A 86 22.66 -17.10 -8.67
C SER A 86 21.62 -17.86 -9.50
N PHE A 87 21.03 -17.18 -10.47
CA PHE A 87 20.12 -17.82 -11.43
C PHE A 87 20.92 -18.49 -12.56
N GLU A 88 20.48 -19.67 -12.98
CA GLU A 88 21.18 -20.54 -13.91
C GLU A 88 21.58 -19.86 -15.24
N ASN A 89 20.69 -19.02 -15.75
CA ASN A 89 20.87 -18.27 -17.00
C ASN A 89 21.40 -16.84 -16.83
N ALA A 90 21.68 -16.40 -15.60
CA ALA A 90 22.12 -15.05 -15.29
C ALA A 90 23.01 -15.04 -14.04
N ARG A 91 24.26 -15.48 -14.20
CA ARG A 91 25.19 -15.70 -13.06
C ARG A 91 25.45 -14.44 -12.21
N ASP A 92 25.40 -13.27 -12.83
CA ASP A 92 25.57 -12.00 -12.13
C ASP A 92 24.26 -11.50 -11.47
N PHE A 93 23.14 -12.19 -11.70
CA PHE A 93 21.86 -11.88 -11.09
C PHE A 93 21.61 -12.86 -9.93
N THR A 94 21.80 -12.34 -8.72
CA THR A 94 21.64 -13.13 -7.49
C THR A 94 20.22 -13.04 -6.94
N LEU A 95 19.91 -13.87 -5.95
CA LEU A 95 18.65 -13.79 -5.23
C LEU A 95 18.49 -12.44 -4.49
N SER A 96 19.59 -11.86 -3.98
CA SER A 96 19.58 -10.48 -3.43
C SER A 96 19.21 -9.44 -4.51
N CYS A 97 19.71 -9.57 -5.73
CA CYS A 97 19.30 -8.71 -6.85
C CYS A 97 17.80 -8.84 -7.14
N TYR A 98 17.26 -10.07 -7.07
CA TYR A 98 15.84 -10.31 -7.24
C TYR A 98 15.00 -9.63 -6.17
N TYR A 99 15.41 -9.67 -4.89
CA TYR A 99 14.72 -8.98 -3.81
C TYR A 99 14.79 -7.45 -3.94
N ALA A 100 15.96 -6.91 -4.28
CA ALA A 100 16.13 -5.48 -4.53
C ALA A 100 15.23 -5.00 -5.68
N ASN A 101 15.16 -5.75 -6.78
CA ASN A 101 14.27 -5.46 -7.89
C ASN A 101 12.79 -5.56 -7.49
N SER A 102 12.42 -6.55 -6.70
CA SER A 102 11.05 -6.71 -6.23
C SER A 102 10.62 -5.56 -5.32
N ARG A 103 11.53 -5.09 -4.45
CA ARG A 103 11.32 -3.90 -3.62
C ARG A 103 11.04 -2.67 -4.47
N ALA A 104 11.85 -2.42 -5.51
CA ALA A 104 11.69 -1.31 -6.44
C ALA A 104 10.43 -1.40 -7.35
N ARG A 105 9.62 -2.45 -7.19
CA ARG A 105 8.39 -2.73 -7.94
C ARG A 105 7.20 -3.00 -7.04
N THR A 106 7.37 -2.76 -5.75
CA THR A 106 6.32 -2.89 -4.75
C THR A 106 5.91 -1.50 -4.29
N TYR A 107 4.63 -1.25 -4.31
CA TYR A 107 3.99 0.00 -3.89
C TYR A 107 3.09 -0.28 -2.71
N ALA A 108 3.02 0.63 -1.76
CA ALA A 108 2.17 0.48 -0.59
C ALA A 108 1.31 1.72 -0.33
N CYS A 109 0.08 1.46 0.07
CA CYS A 109 -0.81 2.40 0.73
C CYS A 109 -0.95 1.96 2.18
N CYS A 110 -0.43 2.78 3.10
CA CYS A 110 -0.31 2.44 4.51
C CYS A 110 -1.46 3.05 5.31
N PHE A 111 -1.94 2.29 6.28
CA PHE A 111 -2.96 2.64 7.25
C PHE A 111 -2.46 2.26 8.64
N SER A 112 -3.10 2.78 9.70
CA SER A 112 -2.93 2.26 11.05
C SER A 112 -4.14 1.42 11.45
N LEU A 113 -3.92 0.37 12.24
CA LEU A 113 -4.99 -0.43 12.85
C LEU A 113 -5.67 0.30 14.02
N GLU A 114 -5.08 1.40 14.48
CA GLU A 114 -5.53 2.15 15.64
C GLU A 114 -5.51 3.67 15.36
N ASN A 115 -6.49 4.39 15.91
CA ASN A 115 -6.47 5.85 15.95
C ASN A 115 -5.59 6.33 17.12
N ALA A 116 -4.29 6.08 17.03
CA ALA A 116 -3.34 6.36 18.12
C ALA A 116 -2.78 7.80 18.04
N PRO A 117 -2.48 8.44 19.19
CA PRO A 117 -1.84 9.75 19.24
C PRO A 117 -0.55 9.82 18.42
N TYR A 118 0.25 8.75 18.45
CA TYR A 118 1.49 8.63 17.68
C TYR A 118 1.31 8.98 16.20
N MET A 119 0.19 8.54 15.59
CA MET A 119 -0.09 8.82 14.17
C MET A 119 -0.32 10.31 13.90
N TRP A 120 -1.02 11.00 14.82
CA TRP A 120 -1.26 12.43 14.72
C TRP A 120 -0.01 13.28 15.01
N GLU A 121 0.87 12.80 15.86
CA GLU A 121 2.15 13.47 16.20
C GLU A 121 3.18 13.38 15.07
N ASN A 122 3.11 12.35 14.22
CA ASN A 122 4.16 12.05 13.24
C ASN A 122 3.72 12.17 11.78
N TYR A 123 2.41 12.13 11.47
CA TYR A 123 1.91 12.12 10.10
C TYR A 123 1.00 13.32 9.82
N GLY A 124 0.95 13.72 8.54
CA GLY A 124 0.12 14.86 8.10
C GLY A 124 0.56 16.23 8.61
N LEU A 125 1.78 16.34 9.14
CA LEU A 125 2.32 17.59 9.69
C LEU A 125 2.53 18.66 8.61
N ARG A 126 2.62 19.93 9.05
CA ARG A 126 2.86 21.11 8.18
C ARG A 126 1.80 21.29 7.09
N SER A 127 0.56 21.00 7.41
CA SER A 127 -0.60 21.20 6.53
C SER A 127 -1.16 22.61 6.70
N ALA A 128 -1.47 23.30 5.61
CA ALA A 128 -2.15 24.60 5.66
C ALA A 128 -3.65 24.49 6.00
N MET A 129 -4.25 23.30 5.81
CA MET A 129 -5.62 22.98 6.21
C MET A 129 -5.67 22.23 7.54
N GLY A 130 -4.53 21.80 8.07
CA GLY A 130 -4.42 20.92 9.24
C GLY A 130 -4.40 19.45 8.88
N GLN A 131 -4.30 18.62 9.94
CA GLN A 131 -4.26 17.17 9.81
C GLN A 131 -5.67 16.60 9.78
N VAL A 132 -5.88 15.63 8.92
CA VAL A 132 -7.13 14.88 8.82
C VAL A 132 -6.86 13.39 8.88
N GLY A 133 -7.81 12.65 9.39
CA GLY A 133 -7.82 11.19 9.38
C GLY A 133 -9.07 10.67 8.68
N LEU A 134 -8.91 9.62 7.92
CA LEU A 134 -10.03 8.84 7.40
C LEU A 134 -10.12 7.52 8.16
N GLU A 135 -11.31 7.20 8.62
CA GLU A 135 -11.63 5.88 9.17
C GLU A 135 -12.30 5.04 8.10
N PHE A 136 -11.68 3.90 7.76
CA PHE A 136 -12.18 2.96 6.76
C PHE A 136 -12.71 1.69 7.42
N ASP A 137 -13.72 1.09 6.80
CA ASP A 137 -14.07 -0.30 6.99
C ASP A 137 -13.16 -1.16 6.10
N LEU A 138 -12.37 -2.04 6.70
CA LEU A 138 -11.38 -2.85 5.96
C LEU A 138 -12.03 -3.75 4.92
N ASP A 139 -13.13 -4.44 5.29
CA ASP A 139 -13.75 -5.43 4.40
C ASP A 139 -14.34 -4.76 3.15
N ARG A 140 -14.96 -3.59 3.33
CA ARG A 140 -15.50 -2.78 2.22
C ARG A 140 -14.39 -2.17 1.37
N LEU A 141 -13.34 -1.63 2.00
CA LEU A 141 -12.17 -1.09 1.29
C LEU A 141 -11.54 -2.18 0.42
N ARG A 142 -11.31 -3.36 0.97
CA ARG A 142 -10.74 -4.51 0.26
C ARG A 142 -11.59 -4.91 -0.95
N GLN A 143 -12.91 -5.02 -0.78
CA GLN A 143 -13.82 -5.30 -1.89
C GLN A 143 -13.78 -4.22 -2.97
N CYS A 144 -13.76 -2.94 -2.58
CA CYS A 144 -13.67 -1.81 -3.49
C CYS A 144 -12.38 -1.87 -4.32
N LEU A 145 -11.21 -2.00 -3.67
CA LEU A 145 -9.91 -2.03 -4.35
C LEU A 145 -9.74 -3.26 -5.24
N ASN A 146 -10.25 -4.43 -4.82
CA ASN A 146 -10.25 -5.63 -5.65
C ASN A 146 -11.09 -5.43 -6.91
N ARG A 147 -12.27 -4.79 -6.81
CA ARG A 147 -13.09 -4.42 -7.99
C ARG A 147 -12.36 -3.44 -8.90
N THR A 148 -11.68 -2.44 -8.33
CA THR A 148 -10.94 -1.46 -9.13
C THR A 148 -9.81 -2.11 -9.91
N LEU A 149 -9.04 -3.01 -9.30
CA LEU A 149 -7.96 -3.74 -9.99
C LEU A 149 -8.50 -4.68 -11.08
N SER A 150 -9.77 -5.08 -10.99
CA SER A 150 -10.44 -5.89 -12.01
C SER A 150 -10.87 -5.09 -13.24
N ARG A 151 -10.59 -3.79 -13.31
CA ARG A 151 -10.88 -2.91 -14.43
C ARG A 151 -9.59 -2.51 -15.13
N GLU A 152 -9.62 -2.39 -16.45
CA GLU A 152 -8.44 -2.02 -17.26
C GLU A 152 -7.95 -0.60 -17.03
N ASP A 153 -8.77 0.28 -16.49
CA ASP A 153 -8.51 1.71 -16.29
C ASP A 153 -8.32 2.13 -14.83
N GLY A 154 -8.33 1.17 -13.91
CA GLY A 154 -8.31 1.44 -12.47
C GLY A 154 -6.97 1.90 -11.91
N LEU A 155 -5.86 1.81 -12.67
CA LEU A 155 -4.52 2.12 -12.19
C LEU A 155 -3.84 3.17 -13.06
N MET A 156 -3.32 4.23 -12.44
CA MET A 156 -2.71 5.37 -13.09
C MET A 156 -1.27 5.62 -12.62
N CYS A 157 -0.45 6.14 -13.52
CA CYS A 157 0.85 6.70 -13.25
C CYS A 157 0.86 8.16 -13.75
N GLY A 158 0.62 9.13 -12.86
CA GLY A 158 0.30 10.49 -13.25
C GLY A 158 -0.94 10.49 -14.18
N ASP A 159 -0.83 11.12 -15.33
CA ASP A 159 -1.93 11.21 -16.31
C ASP A 159 -2.02 9.98 -17.24
N ASN A 160 -1.15 8.98 -17.07
CA ASN A 160 -1.10 7.81 -17.92
C ASN A 160 -1.73 6.60 -17.25
N ARG A 161 -2.54 5.86 -17.99
CA ARG A 161 -3.06 4.56 -17.54
C ARG A 161 -1.96 3.51 -17.55
N CYS A 162 -1.96 2.63 -16.54
CA CYS A 162 -1.05 1.50 -16.46
C CYS A 162 -1.67 0.28 -17.18
N ARG A 163 -0.81 -0.49 -17.84
CA ARG A 163 -1.15 -1.83 -18.36
C ARG A 163 -0.36 -2.92 -17.62
N GLN A 164 0.45 -2.50 -16.67
CA GLN A 164 1.25 -3.41 -15.87
C GLN A 164 0.36 -4.31 -15.02
N ILE A 165 0.64 -5.61 -15.04
CA ILE A 165 -0.02 -6.59 -14.20
C ILE A 165 0.58 -6.53 -12.79
N PHE A 166 -0.26 -6.28 -11.79
CA PHE A 166 0.13 -6.27 -10.37
C PHE A 166 -0.56 -7.38 -9.59
N SER A 167 0.05 -7.78 -8.49
CA SER A 167 -0.66 -8.47 -7.42
C SER A 167 -1.05 -7.47 -6.34
N ILE A 168 -2.32 -7.47 -5.93
CA ILE A 168 -2.77 -6.72 -4.76
C ILE A 168 -2.79 -7.64 -3.54
N ASN A 169 -2.18 -7.19 -2.44
CA ASN A 169 -2.10 -7.92 -1.20
C ASN A 169 -2.46 -7.01 -0.03
N TYR A 170 -2.94 -7.61 1.06
CA TYR A 170 -3.41 -6.97 2.27
C TYR A 170 -2.82 -7.67 3.47
N GLY A 171 -2.34 -6.93 4.46
CA GLY A 171 -1.82 -7.53 5.68
C GLY A 171 -1.33 -6.53 6.72
N GLU A 172 -1.18 -7.03 7.94
CA GLU A 172 -0.51 -6.32 9.02
C GLU A 172 1.00 -6.34 8.81
N VAL A 173 1.67 -5.26 9.18
CA VAL A 173 3.13 -5.20 9.22
C VAL A 173 3.63 -5.87 10.50
N ALA A 174 4.54 -6.83 10.34
CA ALA A 174 5.23 -7.45 11.45
C ALA A 174 6.48 -6.65 11.84
N TYR A 175 6.60 -6.33 13.11
CA TYR A 175 7.71 -5.54 13.65
C TYR A 175 8.77 -6.44 14.24
N VAL A 176 9.97 -6.39 13.66
CA VAL A 176 11.09 -7.28 14.00
C VAL A 176 12.34 -6.47 14.36
N ASP A 177 13.23 -7.08 15.09
CA ASP A 177 14.60 -6.57 15.21
C ASP A 177 15.36 -7.03 13.95
N ARG A 178 15.53 -6.12 13.00
CA ARG A 178 16.14 -6.44 11.69
C ARG A 178 17.57 -6.96 11.82
N ALA A 179 18.30 -6.59 12.88
CA ALA A 179 19.68 -7.03 13.10
C ALA A 179 19.78 -8.51 13.51
N THR A 180 18.72 -9.03 14.14
CA THR A 180 18.72 -10.39 14.70
C THR A 180 17.67 -11.32 14.06
N HIS A 181 16.73 -10.76 13.31
CA HIS A 181 15.69 -11.54 12.65
C HIS A 181 16.21 -12.19 11.37
N ARG A 182 15.81 -13.44 11.16
CA ARG A 182 16.05 -14.19 9.92
C ARG A 182 14.72 -14.54 9.27
N GLY A 183 14.66 -14.48 7.96
CA GLY A 183 13.59 -15.07 7.20
C GLY A 183 13.60 -16.60 7.30
N ASN A 184 12.59 -17.22 6.73
CA ASN A 184 12.54 -18.68 6.64
C ASN A 184 13.59 -19.16 5.64
N LEU A 185 14.68 -19.78 6.14
CA LEU A 185 15.82 -20.25 5.34
C LEU A 185 15.52 -21.53 4.53
N ASP A 186 14.44 -22.24 4.85
CA ASP A 186 14.11 -23.50 4.17
C ASP A 186 13.54 -23.30 2.77
N ARG A 187 13.12 -22.10 2.45
CA ARG A 187 12.63 -21.68 1.12
C ARG A 187 13.01 -20.23 0.88
N ALA A 188 13.31 -19.90 -0.38
CA ALA A 188 13.45 -18.51 -0.78
C ALA A 188 12.20 -17.73 -0.31
N ALA A 189 12.40 -16.69 0.50
CA ALA A 189 11.30 -15.88 1.01
C ALA A 189 10.53 -15.24 -0.17
N ASN A 190 9.21 -15.19 -0.08
CA ASN A 190 8.44 -14.44 -1.05
C ASN A 190 8.78 -12.94 -0.87
N PRO A 191 9.22 -12.22 -1.92
CA PRO A 191 9.60 -10.81 -1.81
C PRO A 191 8.49 -9.92 -1.23
N THR A 192 7.23 -10.30 -1.40
CA THR A 192 6.09 -9.61 -0.80
C THR A 192 6.17 -9.60 0.73
N GLN A 193 6.71 -10.65 1.36
CA GLN A 193 6.85 -10.71 2.82
C GLN A 193 7.76 -9.63 3.37
N TYR A 194 8.86 -9.30 2.66
CA TYR A 194 9.75 -8.22 3.10
C TYR A 194 9.06 -6.85 3.14
N ALA A 195 8.10 -6.61 2.25
CA ALA A 195 7.29 -5.39 2.28
C ALA A 195 6.30 -5.33 3.46
N TYR A 196 6.19 -6.39 4.25
CA TYR A 196 5.38 -6.46 5.48
C TYR A 196 6.23 -6.70 6.73
N LEU A 197 7.56 -6.48 6.63
CA LEU A 197 8.47 -6.47 7.75
C LEU A 197 9.03 -5.06 7.97
N LYS A 198 8.99 -4.58 9.21
CA LYS A 198 9.50 -3.26 9.58
C LYS A 198 10.30 -3.35 10.88
N ASP A 199 11.25 -2.44 11.07
CA ASP A 199 12.00 -2.40 12.31
C ASP A 199 11.08 -2.13 13.51
N ARG A 200 11.33 -2.80 14.66
CA ARG A 200 10.52 -2.69 15.87
C ARG A 200 10.38 -1.28 16.42
N ARG A 201 11.31 -0.38 16.11
CA ARG A 201 11.22 1.04 16.51
C ARG A 201 9.99 1.75 15.96
N TYR A 202 9.39 1.22 14.90
CA TYR A 202 8.17 1.74 14.27
C TYR A 202 6.89 1.04 14.75
N ALA A 203 6.97 0.16 15.75
CA ALA A 203 5.82 -0.65 16.19
C ALA A 203 4.60 0.19 16.64
N ALA A 204 4.83 1.43 17.08
CA ALA A 204 3.76 2.36 17.46
C ALA A 204 2.86 2.78 16.28
N GLU A 205 3.26 2.55 15.04
CA GLU A 205 2.44 2.82 13.85
C GLU A 205 1.27 1.83 13.72
N ARG A 206 1.40 0.62 14.27
CA ARG A 206 0.38 -0.43 14.16
C ARG A 206 -0.10 -0.56 12.71
N GLU A 207 0.86 -0.66 11.79
CA GLU A 207 0.62 -0.49 10.37
C GLU A 207 -0.11 -1.68 9.74
N PHE A 208 -1.08 -1.36 8.90
CA PHE A 208 -1.70 -2.25 7.94
C PHE A 208 -1.39 -1.75 6.52
N ARG A 209 -1.03 -2.63 5.64
CA ARG A 209 -0.69 -2.29 4.24
C ARG A 209 -1.65 -2.90 3.25
N VAL A 210 -1.95 -2.08 2.25
CA VAL A 210 -2.37 -2.57 0.93
C VAL A 210 -1.17 -2.41 0.01
N SER A 211 -0.70 -3.49 -0.62
CA SER A 211 0.43 -3.42 -1.55
C SER A 211 0.08 -3.87 -2.95
N LEU A 212 0.70 -3.20 -3.92
CA LEU A 212 0.72 -3.58 -5.33
C LEU A 212 2.14 -4.03 -5.66
N SER A 213 2.32 -5.28 -6.09
CA SER A 213 3.65 -5.85 -6.38
C SER A 213 3.69 -6.45 -7.78
N VAL A 214 4.82 -6.27 -8.46
CA VAL A 214 5.10 -6.92 -9.75
C VAL A 214 6.24 -7.91 -9.56
N PRO A 215 5.99 -9.21 -9.72
CA PRO A 215 7.06 -10.19 -9.71
C PRO A 215 7.92 -10.10 -10.98
N GLY A 216 9.19 -10.46 -10.86
CA GLY A 216 10.06 -10.66 -12.01
C GLY A 216 10.93 -9.48 -12.42
N MET A 217 11.34 -9.48 -13.69
CA MET A 217 12.21 -8.48 -14.31
C MET A 217 11.43 -7.72 -15.38
N GLY A 218 12.00 -6.63 -15.91
CA GLY A 218 11.41 -5.82 -16.97
C GLY A 218 11.11 -4.40 -16.54
N ARG A 219 10.45 -3.65 -17.40
CA ARG A 219 10.09 -2.24 -17.22
C ARG A 219 8.59 -2.09 -16.96
N HIS A 220 8.21 -0.95 -16.42
CA HIS A 220 6.81 -0.61 -16.22
C HIS A 220 6.11 -0.36 -17.55
N LEU A 221 4.95 -0.99 -17.77
CA LEU A 221 4.20 -0.92 -19.02
C LEU A 221 2.99 0.00 -18.89
N LEU A 222 2.91 1.00 -19.75
CA LEU A 222 1.77 1.89 -19.89
C LEU A 222 0.71 1.33 -20.87
N ALA A 223 -0.51 1.88 -20.84
CA ALA A 223 -1.62 1.44 -21.68
C ALA A 223 -1.35 1.63 -23.19
N ASP A 224 -0.55 2.63 -23.56
CA ASP A 224 -0.09 2.88 -24.92
C ASP A 224 1.11 2.02 -25.35
N CYS A 225 1.43 0.98 -24.58
CA CYS A 225 2.55 0.07 -24.80
C CYS A 225 3.96 0.70 -24.66
N ARG A 226 4.08 1.92 -24.16
CA ARG A 226 5.38 2.48 -23.79
C ARG A 226 5.89 1.85 -22.50
N GLU A 227 7.19 1.62 -22.49
CA GLU A 227 7.91 1.16 -21.30
C GLU A 227 8.65 2.30 -20.64
N MET A 228 8.66 2.31 -19.32
CA MET A 228 9.42 3.25 -18.51
C MET A 228 9.98 2.55 -17.26
N ASP A 229 10.83 3.23 -16.53
CA ASP A 229 11.24 2.76 -15.21
C ASP A 229 10.04 2.79 -14.27
N PHE A 230 10.01 1.88 -13.30
CA PHE A 230 8.92 1.85 -12.32
C PHE A 230 8.83 3.21 -11.62
N PRO A 231 7.68 3.90 -11.71
CA PRO A 231 7.51 5.25 -11.16
C PRO A 231 7.65 5.24 -9.63
N ARG A 232 7.84 6.41 -9.03
CA ARG A 232 7.95 6.53 -7.55
C ARG A 232 6.61 6.31 -6.84
N SER A 233 5.51 6.51 -7.54
CA SER A 233 4.17 6.32 -7.00
C SER A 233 3.18 5.93 -8.09
N LEU A 234 2.08 5.32 -7.65
CA LEU A 234 0.92 4.98 -8.45
C LEU A 234 -0.35 5.50 -7.78
N GLN A 235 -1.40 5.62 -8.57
CA GLN A 235 -2.73 6.04 -8.13
C GLN A 235 -3.71 4.94 -8.50
N LEU A 236 -4.31 4.30 -7.51
CA LEU A 236 -5.39 3.34 -7.71
C LEU A 236 -6.72 4.07 -7.57
N GLU A 237 -7.57 3.98 -8.58
CA GLU A 237 -8.86 4.67 -8.58
C GLU A 237 -9.69 4.30 -7.34
N PHE A 238 -10.21 5.32 -6.68
CA PHE A 238 -11.07 5.18 -5.53
C PHE A 238 -12.07 6.34 -5.50
N ASP A 239 -13.36 6.02 -5.57
CA ASP A 239 -14.41 7.03 -5.47
C ASP A 239 -14.74 7.31 -4.00
N PHE A 240 -14.25 8.44 -3.49
CA PHE A 240 -14.49 8.86 -2.11
C PHE A 240 -15.97 9.14 -1.84
N ARG A 241 -16.73 9.63 -2.83
CA ARG A 241 -18.17 9.92 -2.65
C ARG A 241 -18.96 8.63 -2.46
N GLU A 242 -18.67 7.63 -3.32
CA GLU A 242 -19.21 6.28 -3.15
C GLU A 242 -18.79 5.71 -1.79
N GLY A 243 -17.50 5.85 -1.43
CA GLY A 243 -16.95 5.34 -0.17
C GLY A 243 -17.61 5.91 1.08
N PHE A 244 -18.00 7.20 1.07
CA PHE A 244 -18.80 7.79 2.15
C PHE A 244 -20.26 7.32 2.13
N THR A 245 -20.81 7.06 0.96
CA THR A 245 -22.22 6.66 0.81
C THR A 245 -22.44 5.21 1.19
N ASP A 246 -21.52 4.32 0.80
CA ASP A 246 -21.63 2.88 1.04
C ASP A 246 -21.03 2.44 2.39
N GLY A 247 -20.39 3.37 3.13
CA GLY A 247 -19.77 3.12 4.43
C GLY A 247 -18.38 2.50 4.36
N THR A 248 -17.73 2.47 3.20
CA THR A 248 -16.30 2.15 3.07
C THR A 248 -15.46 3.15 3.87
N ILE A 249 -15.86 4.44 3.87
CA ILE A 249 -15.35 5.49 4.76
C ILE A 249 -16.41 5.79 5.79
N ALA A 250 -16.12 5.51 7.06
CA ALA A 250 -17.05 5.71 8.16
C ALA A 250 -17.12 7.19 8.57
N GLN A 251 -15.97 7.88 8.65
CA GLN A 251 -15.91 9.27 9.07
C GLN A 251 -14.59 9.95 8.71
N ILE A 252 -14.62 11.29 8.81
CA ILE A 252 -13.44 12.15 8.74
C ILE A 252 -13.12 12.61 10.17
N LEU A 253 -11.90 12.32 10.62
CA LEU A 253 -11.34 12.77 11.88
C LEU A 253 -10.50 14.03 11.66
N THR A 254 -10.41 14.90 12.66
CA THR A 254 -9.61 16.13 12.58
C THR A 254 -8.74 16.32 13.82
N ALA A 255 -7.53 16.85 13.63
CA ALA A 255 -6.74 17.33 14.75
C ALA A 255 -7.35 18.62 15.34
N PRO A 256 -7.06 18.97 16.60
CA PRO A 256 -7.52 20.24 17.19
C PRO A 256 -7.07 21.49 16.41
N THR A 257 -5.95 21.40 15.70
CA THR A 257 -5.38 22.49 14.89
C THR A 257 -5.94 22.58 13.48
N THR A 258 -6.86 21.69 13.10
CA THR A 258 -7.46 21.67 11.76
C THR A 258 -8.41 22.83 11.54
N ASP A 259 -8.26 23.53 10.42
CA ASP A 259 -9.23 24.53 9.96
C ASP A 259 -10.49 23.83 9.43
N LYS A 260 -11.40 23.49 10.36
CA LYS A 260 -12.63 22.76 10.07
C LYS A 260 -13.52 23.50 9.08
N ALA A 261 -13.59 24.84 9.15
CA ALA A 261 -14.43 25.62 8.26
C ALA A 261 -13.97 25.51 6.81
N ARG A 262 -12.68 25.69 6.58
CA ARG A 262 -12.05 25.54 5.27
C ARG A 262 -12.15 24.12 4.73
N LEU A 263 -12.00 23.11 5.60
CA LEU A 263 -12.14 21.70 5.23
C LEU A 263 -13.57 21.39 4.77
N VAL A 264 -14.58 21.80 5.56
CA VAL A 264 -16.00 21.60 5.22
C VAL A 264 -16.37 22.29 3.91
N GLU A 265 -15.90 23.52 3.70
CA GLU A 265 -16.14 24.25 2.44
C GLU A 265 -15.52 23.49 1.25
N ALA A 266 -14.28 23.01 1.38
CA ALA A 266 -13.60 22.26 0.33
C ALA A 266 -14.32 20.93 0.02
N LEU A 267 -14.72 20.17 1.04
CA LEU A 267 -15.47 18.93 0.90
C LEU A 267 -16.85 19.17 0.28
N GLY A 268 -17.54 20.24 0.69
CA GLY A 268 -18.85 20.63 0.11
C GLY A 268 -18.76 20.93 -1.38
N ARG A 269 -17.71 21.64 -1.83
CA ARG A 269 -17.45 21.87 -3.27
C ARG A 269 -17.25 20.56 -4.05
N LEU A 270 -16.74 19.54 -3.40
CA LEU A 270 -16.53 18.22 -3.98
C LEU A 270 -17.75 17.28 -3.82
N GLY A 271 -18.88 17.80 -3.29
CA GLY A 271 -20.11 17.03 -3.11
C GLY A 271 -20.06 16.01 -1.96
N ILE A 272 -19.16 16.20 -0.99
CA ILE A 272 -19.07 15.37 0.20
C ILE A 272 -19.73 16.12 1.36
N GLY A 273 -20.89 15.63 1.78
CA GLY A 273 -21.70 16.21 2.86
C GLY A 273 -21.33 15.76 4.27
N CYS A 274 -20.15 15.15 4.48
CA CYS A 274 -19.73 14.65 5.78
C CYS A 274 -19.26 15.81 6.67
N ALA A 275 -19.84 15.93 7.86
CA ALA A 275 -19.28 16.77 8.91
C ALA A 275 -18.03 16.08 9.50
N PRO A 276 -16.87 16.75 9.58
CA PRO A 276 -15.71 16.21 10.28
C PRO A 276 -16.03 16.00 11.76
N CYS A 277 -15.74 14.82 12.29
CA CYS A 277 -15.80 14.55 13.72
C CYS A 277 -14.56 15.11 14.40
N GLY A 278 -14.74 15.71 15.58
CA GLY A 278 -13.66 16.30 16.38
C GLY A 278 -12.96 15.28 17.24
#